data_5c46eba90ff109bd134350100614a510
#
_entry.id   5c46eba90ff109bd134350100614a510
#
_cell.length_a   1.000
_cell.length_b   1.000
_cell.length_c   1.000
_cell.angle_alpha   90.00
_cell.angle_beta   90.00
_cell.angle_gamma   90.00
#
_symmetry.space_group_name_H-M   'P 1'
#
loop_
_entity.id
_entity.type
_entity.pdbx_description
1 polymer ?
#
loop_
_entity_poly.entity_id
_entity_poly.type
_entity_poly.pdbx_seq_one_letter_code
_entity_poly.pdbx_strand_id
1 'polypeptide(L)'
;ILAIMFLSKLFIPITKDLPAEAKIKSHQLMLRTGMIKQSSAGIYSWLPLGFKVMKKIEQIVREEQNAIGAQEMLMPTIQSSEIWKESGRYEDYGEEMLRIKDRQGREMLYGPTNEELITDVFRTSVKSYKSLPQLLYHIQWKFRDEIRPRFGIMRCREFYMKDAYSFDIDEDPVSYTHLPLARTPY
;
A
#
# COMPACT_ATOMS: atom_id res chain seq x y z
N ILE A 1 7.12 -26.79 -17.14
CA ILE A 1 5.89 -27.53 -17.45
C ILE A 1 4.74 -26.57 -17.25
N LEU A 2 4.13 -26.12 -18.35
CA LEU A 2 2.91 -25.33 -18.32
C LEU A 2 1.76 -26.25 -17.86
N ALA A 3 1.33 -26.08 -16.60
CA ALA A 3 0.15 -26.78 -16.13
C ALA A 3 -1.08 -26.17 -16.82
N ILE A 4 -1.73 -26.93 -17.69
CA ILE A 4 -3.01 -26.55 -18.29
C ILE A 4 -4.07 -26.62 -17.21
N MET A 5 -4.60 -25.46 -16.82
CA MET A 5 -5.68 -25.36 -15.86
C MET A 5 -6.99 -25.13 -16.60
N PHE A 6 -7.92 -26.07 -16.47
CA PHE A 6 -9.25 -25.94 -17.05
C PHE A 6 -10.06 -24.82 -16.34
N LEU A 7 -10.82 -24.06 -17.08
CA LEU A 7 -11.68 -23.01 -16.55
C LEU A 7 -12.65 -23.53 -15.47
N SER A 8 -13.13 -24.76 -15.64
CA SER A 8 -14.01 -25.45 -14.66
C SER A 8 -13.32 -25.75 -13.32
N LYS A 9 -12.00 -25.65 -13.23
CA LYS A 9 -11.20 -25.84 -12.01
C LYS A 9 -10.76 -24.53 -11.37
N LEU A 10 -11.00 -23.40 -12.01
CA LEU A 10 -10.68 -22.09 -11.45
C LEU A 10 -11.72 -21.67 -10.42
N PHE A 11 -11.24 -21.16 -9.28
CA PHE A 11 -12.12 -20.56 -8.28
C PHE A 11 -12.50 -19.14 -8.72
N ILE A 12 -13.63 -19.03 -9.43
CA ILE A 12 -14.21 -17.78 -9.92
C ILE A 12 -15.67 -17.72 -9.49
N PRO A 13 -15.99 -17.31 -8.26
CA PRO A 13 -17.35 -17.22 -7.76
C PRO A 13 -18.06 -16.01 -8.36
N ILE A 14 -18.75 -16.22 -9.48
CA ILE A 14 -19.57 -15.21 -10.16
C ILE A 14 -20.87 -15.01 -9.41
N THR A 15 -21.26 -13.77 -9.16
CA THR A 15 -22.56 -13.44 -8.57
C THR A 15 -23.38 -12.52 -9.45
N LYS A 16 -24.70 -12.69 -9.40
CA LYS A 16 -25.65 -11.75 -10.03
C LYS A 16 -26.07 -10.65 -9.07
N ASP A 17 -26.11 -10.98 -7.78
CA ASP A 17 -26.52 -10.06 -6.73
C ASP A 17 -25.38 -9.13 -6.36
N LEU A 18 -25.70 -7.86 -6.20
CA LEU A 18 -24.74 -6.81 -5.82
C LEU A 18 -25.18 -6.17 -4.52
N PRO A 19 -24.23 -5.89 -3.60
CA PRO A 19 -24.52 -5.09 -2.42
C PRO A 19 -25.03 -3.69 -2.80
N ALA A 20 -25.92 -3.14 -2.00
CA ALA A 20 -26.55 -1.82 -2.27
C ALA A 20 -25.51 -0.67 -2.32
N GLU A 21 -24.38 -0.84 -1.60
CA GLU A 21 -23.26 0.11 -1.60
C GLU A 21 -22.39 0.07 -2.86
N ALA A 22 -22.52 -0.95 -3.71
CA ALA A 22 -21.78 -1.07 -4.96
C ALA A 22 -22.36 -0.14 -6.04
N LYS A 23 -22.11 1.16 -5.92
CA LYS A 23 -22.68 2.20 -6.80
C LYS A 23 -21.89 2.41 -8.09
N ILE A 24 -20.57 2.32 -8.04
CA ILE A 24 -19.73 2.55 -9.24
C ILE A 24 -19.52 1.28 -10.05
N LYS A 25 -19.37 1.44 -11.35
CA LYS A 25 -19.29 0.33 -12.31
C LYS A 25 -18.11 -0.61 -12.06
N SER A 26 -16.93 -0.06 -11.75
CA SER A 26 -15.73 -0.86 -11.45
C SER A 26 -15.95 -1.76 -10.24
N HIS A 27 -16.50 -1.25 -9.14
CA HIS A 27 -16.81 -2.05 -7.96
C HIS A 27 -17.82 -3.16 -8.27
N GLN A 28 -18.89 -2.82 -8.99
CA GLN A 28 -19.90 -3.80 -9.44
C GLN A 28 -19.28 -4.93 -10.27
N LEU A 29 -18.44 -4.58 -11.23
CA LEU A 29 -17.79 -5.55 -12.10
C LEU A 29 -16.82 -6.45 -11.34
N MET A 30 -16.00 -5.89 -10.46
CA MET A 30 -15.05 -6.68 -9.66
C MET A 30 -15.76 -7.69 -8.74
N LEU A 31 -16.88 -7.30 -8.12
CA LEU A 31 -17.70 -8.22 -7.32
C LEU A 31 -18.34 -9.30 -8.20
N ARG A 32 -18.99 -8.91 -9.30
CA ARG A 32 -19.71 -9.84 -10.18
C ARG A 32 -18.81 -10.87 -10.83
N THR A 33 -17.60 -10.48 -11.20
CA THR A 33 -16.65 -11.39 -11.86
C THR A 33 -15.83 -12.22 -10.88
N GLY A 34 -16.09 -12.12 -9.58
CA GLY A 34 -15.35 -12.85 -8.56
C GLY A 34 -13.87 -12.45 -8.49
N MET A 35 -13.56 -11.19 -8.70
CA MET A 35 -12.21 -10.66 -8.49
C MET A 35 -11.93 -10.33 -7.03
N ILE A 36 -12.94 -9.82 -6.34
CA ILE A 36 -12.89 -9.46 -4.93
C ILE A 36 -14.13 -9.95 -4.20
N LYS A 37 -14.00 -10.10 -2.88
CA LYS A 37 -15.11 -10.35 -1.95
C LYS A 37 -14.96 -9.43 -0.75
N GLN A 38 -15.99 -8.70 -0.42
CA GLN A 38 -15.99 -7.84 0.76
C GLN A 38 -16.01 -8.69 2.03
N SER A 39 -15.07 -8.44 2.94
CA SER A 39 -15.00 -9.07 4.26
C SER A 39 -15.67 -8.20 5.33
N SER A 40 -15.41 -6.90 5.26
CA SER A 40 -16.09 -5.87 6.07
C SER A 40 -16.03 -4.52 5.32
N ALA A 41 -16.60 -3.47 5.89
CA ALA A 41 -16.59 -2.15 5.26
C ALA A 41 -15.15 -1.71 4.94
N GLY A 42 -14.85 -1.50 3.65
CA GLY A 42 -13.54 -1.09 3.18
C GLY A 42 -12.42 -2.13 3.30
N ILE A 43 -12.75 -3.41 3.54
CA ILE A 43 -11.78 -4.51 3.61
C ILE A 43 -12.22 -5.63 2.67
N TYR A 44 -11.32 -6.05 1.78
CA TYR A 44 -11.63 -6.99 0.69
C TYR A 44 -10.65 -8.15 0.65
N SER A 45 -11.20 -9.34 0.46
CA SER A 45 -10.42 -10.49 0.01
C SER A 45 -10.21 -10.40 -1.50
N TRP A 46 -8.96 -10.49 -1.95
CA TRP A 46 -8.61 -10.59 -3.35
C TRP A 46 -8.68 -12.05 -3.78
N LEU A 47 -9.65 -12.38 -4.61
CA LEU A 47 -9.83 -13.72 -5.11
C LEU A 47 -8.84 -14.03 -6.25
N PRO A 48 -8.65 -15.30 -6.65
CA PRO A 48 -7.56 -15.68 -7.56
C PRO A 48 -7.46 -14.84 -8.83
N LEU A 49 -8.58 -14.48 -9.45
CA LEU A 49 -8.59 -13.65 -10.65
C LEU A 49 -8.13 -12.22 -10.36
N GLY A 50 -8.69 -11.60 -9.34
CA GLY A 50 -8.32 -10.24 -8.93
C GLY A 50 -6.87 -10.17 -8.45
N PHE A 51 -6.42 -11.18 -7.69
CA PHE A 51 -5.04 -11.26 -7.22
C PHE A 51 -4.04 -11.38 -8.39
N LYS A 52 -4.36 -12.16 -9.43
CA LYS A 52 -3.54 -12.22 -10.65
C LYS A 52 -3.39 -10.86 -11.33
N VAL A 53 -4.47 -10.09 -11.41
CA VAL A 53 -4.42 -8.73 -11.97
C VAL A 53 -3.56 -7.83 -11.11
N MET A 54 -3.75 -7.87 -9.79
CA MET A 54 -2.94 -7.09 -8.84
C MET A 54 -1.44 -7.41 -8.98
N LYS A 55 -1.08 -8.70 -9.08
CA LYS A 55 0.32 -9.13 -9.27
C LYS A 55 0.92 -8.67 -10.60
N LYS A 56 0.12 -8.56 -11.67
CA LYS A 56 0.59 -8.00 -12.94
C LYS A 56 0.87 -6.50 -12.83
N ILE A 57 -0.01 -5.75 -12.16
CA ILE A 57 0.19 -4.32 -11.90
C ILE A 57 1.43 -4.12 -11.02
N GLU A 58 1.57 -4.91 -9.96
CA GLU A 58 2.75 -4.90 -9.09
C GLU A 58 4.04 -5.13 -9.87
N GLN A 59 4.03 -6.08 -10.81
CA GLN A 59 5.19 -6.37 -11.64
C GLN A 59 5.57 -5.19 -12.55
N ILE A 60 4.59 -4.56 -13.20
CA ILE A 60 4.82 -3.36 -14.02
C ILE A 60 5.42 -2.23 -13.16
N VAL A 61 4.84 -1.98 -11.99
CA VAL A 61 5.35 -0.96 -11.05
C VAL A 61 6.80 -1.26 -10.64
N ARG A 62 7.12 -2.53 -10.37
CA ARG A 62 8.47 -2.97 -10.01
C ARG A 62 9.46 -2.73 -11.14
N GLU A 63 9.09 -3.07 -12.37
CA GLU A 63 9.92 -2.85 -13.55
C GLU A 63 10.24 -1.36 -13.76
N GLU A 64 9.24 -0.49 -13.65
CA GLU A 64 9.42 0.95 -13.76
C GLU A 64 10.29 1.53 -12.63
N GLN A 65 10.11 1.09 -11.38
CA GLN A 65 10.95 1.54 -10.27
C GLN A 65 12.41 1.06 -10.45
N ASN A 66 12.62 -0.17 -10.85
CA ASN A 66 13.96 -0.70 -11.10
C ASN A 66 14.64 0.00 -12.29
N ALA A 67 13.89 0.38 -13.32
CA ALA A 67 14.41 1.09 -14.49
C ALA A 67 15.00 2.48 -14.14
N ILE A 68 14.49 3.14 -13.12
CA ILE A 68 15.05 4.41 -12.62
C ILE A 68 16.13 4.22 -11.54
N GLY A 69 16.56 2.97 -11.29
CA GLY A 69 17.60 2.65 -10.31
C GLY A 69 17.11 2.57 -8.87
N ALA A 70 15.79 2.58 -8.62
CA ALA A 70 15.26 2.40 -7.27
C ALA A 70 15.45 0.96 -6.78
N GLN A 71 15.74 0.79 -5.49
CA GLN A 71 15.98 -0.50 -4.86
C GLN A 71 14.78 -0.93 -4.04
N GLU A 72 14.26 -2.13 -4.31
CA GLU A 72 13.14 -2.70 -3.55
C GLU A 72 13.59 -3.17 -2.16
N MET A 73 12.81 -2.86 -1.16
CA MET A 73 12.96 -3.38 0.19
C MET A 73 11.59 -3.76 0.77
N LEU A 74 11.57 -4.47 1.87
CA LEU A 74 10.35 -4.81 2.59
C LEU A 74 10.50 -4.44 4.06
N MET A 75 9.62 -3.55 4.51
CA MET A 75 9.57 -3.08 5.91
C MET A 75 8.37 -3.72 6.64
N PRO A 76 8.41 -3.77 7.99
CA PRO A 76 7.29 -4.29 8.78
C PRO A 76 5.98 -3.51 8.58
N THR A 77 4.84 -4.20 8.66
CA THR A 77 3.52 -3.55 8.73
C THR A 77 3.20 -3.02 10.12
N ILE A 78 3.70 -3.70 11.15
CA ILE A 78 3.55 -3.27 12.54
C ILE A 78 4.77 -2.44 12.92
N GLN A 79 4.53 -1.24 13.41
CA GLN A 79 5.55 -0.25 13.74
C GLN A 79 5.47 0.13 15.21
N SER A 80 6.63 0.51 15.80
CA SER A 80 6.67 1.07 17.14
C SER A 80 6.03 2.47 17.15
N SER A 81 5.28 2.80 18.20
CA SER A 81 4.78 4.16 18.39
C SER A 81 5.89 5.18 18.67
N GLU A 82 7.07 4.74 19.10
CA GLU A 82 8.18 5.62 19.49
C GLU A 82 8.67 6.47 18.31
N ILE A 83 8.89 5.87 17.13
CA ILE A 83 9.35 6.60 15.96
C ILE A 83 8.32 7.64 15.48
N TRP A 84 7.04 7.36 15.68
CA TRP A 84 5.94 8.27 15.36
C TRP A 84 5.79 9.40 16.40
N LYS A 85 6.09 9.12 17.66
CA LYS A 85 6.17 10.13 18.71
C LYS A 85 7.38 11.06 18.50
N GLU A 86 8.52 10.51 18.06
CA GLU A 86 9.72 11.27 17.71
C GLU A 86 9.45 12.27 16.57
N SER A 87 8.69 11.88 15.53
CA SER A 87 8.30 12.76 14.43
C SER A 87 7.18 13.75 14.77
N GLY A 88 6.51 13.58 15.93
CA GLY A 88 5.33 14.34 16.32
C GLY A 88 4.03 13.90 15.65
N ARG A 89 4.08 12.97 14.69
CA ARG A 89 2.92 12.54 13.90
C ARG A 89 2.01 11.52 14.60
N TYR A 90 2.40 10.99 15.77
CA TYR A 90 1.59 9.99 16.46
C TYR A 90 0.20 10.49 16.85
N GLU A 91 0.12 11.74 17.33
CA GLU A 91 -1.15 12.38 17.67
C GLU A 91 -1.78 13.07 16.46
N ASP A 92 -0.98 13.75 15.64
CA ASP A 92 -1.44 14.51 14.48
C ASP A 92 -2.12 13.65 13.41
N TYR A 93 -1.74 12.36 13.30
CA TYR A 93 -2.38 11.43 12.36
C TYR A 93 -3.84 11.12 12.73
N GLY A 94 -4.21 11.32 13.97
CA GLY A 94 -5.58 11.22 14.45
C GLY A 94 -6.13 9.79 14.54
N GLU A 95 -7.44 9.66 14.35
CA GLU A 95 -8.19 8.42 14.53
C GLU A 95 -8.03 7.42 13.38
N GLU A 96 -7.51 7.85 12.23
CA GLU A 96 -7.25 6.96 11.09
C GLU A 96 -6.10 5.98 11.36
N MET A 97 -5.28 6.25 12.36
CA MET A 97 -4.20 5.37 12.77
C MET A 97 -4.73 4.20 13.61
N LEU A 98 -4.57 2.97 13.15
CA LEU A 98 -4.88 1.78 13.93
C LEU A 98 -3.82 1.55 14.99
N ARG A 99 -4.10 1.99 16.23
CA ARG A 99 -3.23 1.79 17.39
C ARG A 99 -3.51 0.44 18.04
N ILE A 100 -2.44 -0.26 18.39
CA ILE A 100 -2.51 -1.59 19.01
C ILE A 100 -1.54 -1.68 20.19
N LYS A 101 -1.78 -2.63 21.08
CA LYS A 101 -0.84 -2.99 22.15
C LYS A 101 -0.45 -4.44 22.02
N ASP A 102 0.82 -4.73 22.17
CA ASP A 102 1.27 -6.10 22.23
C ASP A 102 1.01 -6.75 23.62
N ARG A 103 1.36 -8.01 23.76
CA ARG A 103 1.14 -8.74 25.03
C ARG A 103 1.95 -8.20 26.23
N GLN A 104 2.97 -7.40 25.96
CA GLN A 104 3.80 -6.75 26.98
C GLN A 104 3.32 -5.32 27.28
N GLY A 105 2.23 -4.89 26.67
CA GLY A 105 1.67 -3.55 26.83
C GLY A 105 2.38 -2.46 26.02
N ARG A 106 3.30 -2.82 25.11
CA ARG A 106 3.99 -1.84 24.27
C ARG A 106 3.04 -1.27 23.23
N GLU A 107 3.05 0.04 23.08
CA GLU A 107 2.24 0.74 22.09
C GLU A 107 2.88 0.56 20.70
N MET A 108 2.05 0.13 19.78
CA MET A 108 2.39 -0.11 18.39
C MET A 108 1.26 0.40 17.50
N LEU A 109 1.49 0.40 16.20
CA LEU A 109 0.46 0.74 15.23
C LEU A 109 0.60 -0.11 13.96
N TYR A 110 -0.48 -0.26 13.23
CA TYR A 110 -0.41 -0.76 11.86
C TYR A 110 -0.06 0.42 10.95
N GLY A 111 1.04 0.31 10.21
CA GLY A 111 1.59 1.42 9.42
C GLY A 111 0.62 1.95 8.37
N PRO A 112 0.12 3.18 8.51
CA PRO A 112 -0.66 3.84 7.47
C PRO A 112 0.22 4.39 6.33
N THR A 113 1.49 4.57 6.63
CA THR A 113 2.59 5.01 5.75
C THR A 113 3.92 4.65 6.42
N ASN A 114 5.07 4.92 5.80
CA ASN A 114 6.34 4.40 6.31
C ASN A 114 7.47 5.46 6.35
N GLU A 115 7.17 6.74 6.30
CA GLU A 115 8.21 7.80 6.33
C GLU A 115 9.07 7.69 7.59
N GLU A 116 8.46 7.48 8.75
CA GLU A 116 9.18 7.32 10.00
C GLU A 116 10.08 6.09 9.98
N LEU A 117 9.55 4.98 9.50
CA LEU A 117 10.25 3.71 9.50
C LEU A 117 11.43 3.70 8.52
N ILE A 118 11.25 4.22 7.30
CA ILE A 118 12.34 4.29 6.32
C ILE A 118 13.42 5.28 6.76
N THR A 119 13.03 6.38 7.39
CA THR A 119 13.96 7.36 7.95
C THR A 119 14.79 6.76 9.06
N ASP A 120 14.18 5.96 9.94
CA ASP A 120 14.92 5.25 11.00
C ASP A 120 15.90 4.21 10.43
N VAL A 121 15.46 3.41 9.46
CA VAL A 121 16.33 2.46 8.74
C VAL A 121 17.50 3.19 8.09
N PHE A 122 17.24 4.29 7.39
CA PHE A 122 18.27 5.08 6.73
C PHE A 122 19.26 5.69 7.74
N ARG A 123 18.76 6.37 8.78
CA ARG A 123 19.54 7.00 9.85
C ARG A 123 20.49 6.02 10.54
N THR A 124 20.01 4.80 10.78
CA THR A 124 20.81 3.77 11.50
C THR A 124 21.78 3.03 10.59
N SER A 125 21.51 2.95 9.29
CA SER A 125 22.30 2.16 8.33
C SER A 125 23.33 2.98 7.56
N VAL A 126 22.99 4.22 7.16
CA VAL A 126 23.87 5.07 6.36
C VAL A 126 24.83 5.87 7.25
N LYS A 127 26.11 5.70 7.04
CA LYS A 127 27.17 6.33 7.87
C LYS A 127 27.96 7.42 7.15
N SER A 128 27.73 7.61 5.84
CA SER A 128 28.45 8.60 5.05
C SER A 128 27.57 9.18 3.94
N TYR A 129 27.68 10.49 3.74
CA TYR A 129 27.03 11.19 2.64
C TYR A 129 27.49 10.65 1.26
N LYS A 130 28.63 10.00 1.17
CA LYS A 130 29.12 9.34 -0.05
C LYS A 130 28.25 8.19 -0.53
N SER A 131 27.33 7.71 0.32
CA SER A 131 26.35 6.69 -0.05
C SER A 131 25.11 7.29 -0.72
N LEU A 132 25.00 8.61 -0.79
CA LEU A 132 23.90 9.32 -1.44
C LEU A 132 24.19 9.56 -2.93
N PRO A 133 23.19 9.68 -3.79
CA PRO A 133 21.77 9.55 -3.45
C PRO A 133 21.33 8.10 -3.27
N GLN A 134 20.22 7.88 -2.53
CA GLN A 134 19.57 6.60 -2.40
C GLN A 134 18.10 6.70 -2.79
N LEU A 135 17.64 5.80 -3.63
CA LEU A 135 16.24 5.71 -4.03
C LEU A 135 15.72 4.31 -3.63
N LEU A 136 14.83 4.29 -2.66
CA LEU A 136 14.29 3.08 -2.06
C LEU A 136 12.79 3.01 -2.27
N TYR A 137 12.24 1.83 -2.47
CA TYR A 137 10.79 1.65 -2.54
C TYR A 137 10.38 0.32 -1.92
N HIS A 138 9.11 0.23 -1.57
CA HIS A 138 8.51 -1.05 -1.26
C HIS A 138 7.04 -1.12 -1.71
N ILE A 139 6.53 -2.34 -1.79
CA ILE A 139 5.16 -2.64 -2.17
C ILE A 139 4.56 -3.48 -1.06
N GLN A 140 3.58 -2.93 -0.33
CA GLN A 140 3.06 -3.57 0.88
C GLN A 140 1.65 -3.12 1.22
N TRP A 141 1.00 -3.92 2.06
CA TRP A 141 -0.27 -3.59 2.68
C TRP A 141 -0.14 -2.41 3.63
N LYS A 142 -1.14 -1.54 3.60
CA LYS A 142 -1.36 -0.42 4.51
C LYS A 142 -2.75 -0.50 5.09
N PHE A 143 -2.92 0.14 6.23
CA PHE A 143 -4.23 0.29 6.84
C PHE A 143 -4.44 1.73 7.30
N ARG A 144 -5.61 2.27 6.96
CA ARG A 144 -6.11 3.54 7.48
C ARG A 144 -7.57 3.33 7.89
N ASP A 145 -7.90 3.68 9.11
CA ASP A 145 -9.26 3.50 9.63
C ASP A 145 -10.22 4.56 9.06
N GLU A 146 -10.36 4.54 7.74
CA GLU A 146 -11.22 5.45 6.99
C GLU A 146 -12.67 5.32 7.45
N ILE A 147 -13.23 6.41 7.99
CA ILE A 147 -14.58 6.43 8.53
C ILE A 147 -15.68 6.22 7.47
N ARG A 148 -15.39 6.56 6.21
CA ARG A 148 -16.35 6.45 5.10
C ARG A 148 -15.72 5.76 3.89
N PRO A 149 -15.38 4.47 3.99
CA PRO A 149 -14.88 3.73 2.84
C PRO A 149 -15.95 3.69 1.74
N ARG A 150 -15.51 3.90 0.50
CA ARG A 150 -16.42 3.98 -0.66
C ARG A 150 -15.71 3.66 -1.96
N PHE A 151 -16.49 3.42 -3.00
CA PHE A 151 -15.97 3.11 -4.34
C PHE A 151 -15.15 1.80 -4.42
N GLY A 152 -15.52 0.82 -3.59
CA GLY A 152 -14.84 -0.48 -3.54
C GLY A 152 -13.39 -0.34 -3.11
N ILE A 153 -12.47 -0.85 -3.93
CA ILE A 153 -11.04 -0.81 -3.64
C ILE A 153 -10.38 0.56 -3.84
N MET A 154 -11.11 1.56 -4.38
CA MET A 154 -10.55 2.89 -4.64
C MET A 154 -10.37 3.72 -3.36
N ARG A 155 -11.24 3.52 -2.36
CA ARG A 155 -11.12 4.15 -1.04
C ARG A 155 -11.54 3.15 0.01
N CYS A 156 -10.62 2.28 0.34
CA CYS A 156 -10.77 1.20 1.31
C CYS A 156 -9.91 1.46 2.55
N ARG A 157 -10.10 0.65 3.58
CA ARG A 157 -9.37 0.75 4.84
C ARG A 157 -8.05 -0.03 4.79
N GLU A 158 -8.06 -1.19 4.17
CA GLU A 158 -6.88 -2.00 3.92
C GLU A 158 -6.59 -2.01 2.42
N PHE A 159 -5.37 -1.63 2.04
CA PHE A 159 -5.00 -1.46 0.64
C PHE A 159 -3.52 -1.77 0.39
N TYR A 160 -3.22 -2.08 -0.86
CA TYR A 160 -1.88 -2.38 -1.32
C TYR A 160 -1.28 -1.14 -1.96
N MET A 161 -0.11 -0.71 -1.47
CA MET A 161 0.50 0.55 -1.88
C MET A 161 1.97 0.33 -2.25
N LYS A 162 2.43 1.02 -3.31
CA LYS A 162 3.84 1.26 -3.57
C LYS A 162 4.21 2.63 -2.99
N ASP A 163 5.18 2.64 -2.11
CA ASP A 163 5.82 3.85 -1.59
C ASP A 163 7.24 3.92 -2.14
N ALA A 164 7.70 5.10 -2.49
CA ALA A 164 9.10 5.34 -2.87
C ALA A 164 9.64 6.54 -2.10
N TYR A 165 10.92 6.47 -1.73
CA TYR A 165 11.60 7.42 -0.87
C TYR A 165 12.96 7.73 -1.47
N SER A 166 13.31 9.01 -1.59
CA SER A 166 14.64 9.46 -1.99
C SER A 166 15.37 10.11 -0.82
N PHE A 167 16.67 9.90 -0.77
CA PHE A 167 17.58 10.54 0.17
C PHE A 167 18.72 11.15 -0.65
N ASP A 168 18.78 12.45 -0.69
CA ASP A 168 19.64 13.20 -1.59
C ASP A 168 20.65 14.07 -0.82
N ILE A 169 21.66 14.61 -1.52
CA ILE A 169 22.73 15.41 -0.89
C ILE A 169 22.27 16.86 -0.70
N ASP A 170 21.42 17.35 -1.61
CA ASP A 170 20.93 18.72 -1.65
C ASP A 170 19.45 18.77 -2.02
N GLU A 171 18.88 19.97 -2.11
CA GLU A 171 17.46 20.18 -2.39
C GLU A 171 17.11 20.12 -3.89
N ASP A 172 18.09 20.19 -4.79
CA ASP A 172 17.87 20.20 -6.23
C ASP A 172 17.15 18.95 -6.76
N PRO A 173 17.45 17.72 -6.29
CA PRO A 173 16.72 16.51 -6.70
C PRO A 173 15.24 16.55 -6.38
N VAL A 174 14.82 17.24 -5.33
CA VAL A 174 13.41 17.38 -4.96
C VAL A 174 12.61 18.05 -6.07
N SER A 175 13.22 18.95 -6.83
CA SER A 175 12.58 19.61 -7.97
C SER A 175 12.33 18.66 -9.16
N TYR A 176 13.12 17.60 -9.31
CA TYR A 176 12.95 16.58 -10.36
C TYR A 176 11.94 15.51 -10.00
N THR A 177 11.72 15.24 -8.72
CA THR A 177 10.69 14.31 -8.25
C THR A 177 9.29 14.90 -8.30
N HIS A 178 9.15 16.15 -8.68
CA HIS A 178 7.90 16.71 -9.16
C HIS A 178 7.62 16.18 -10.58
N LEU A 179 7.49 14.85 -10.70
CA LEU A 179 6.62 14.33 -11.72
C LEU A 179 5.28 15.05 -11.53
N PRO A 180 4.77 15.75 -12.57
CA PRO A 180 3.43 16.23 -12.51
C PRO A 180 2.56 15.00 -12.37
N LEU A 181 2.26 14.61 -11.14
CA LEU A 181 1.12 13.77 -10.86
C LEU A 181 -0.02 14.53 -11.54
N ALA A 182 -0.46 13.98 -12.66
CA ALA A 182 -1.66 14.46 -13.28
C ALA A 182 -2.68 14.50 -12.15
N ARG A 183 -2.92 15.70 -11.62
CA ARG A 183 -4.03 15.94 -10.71
C ARG A 183 -5.24 15.67 -11.56
N THR A 184 -5.75 14.47 -11.50
CA THR A 184 -7.11 14.23 -11.95
C THR A 184 -7.97 15.10 -11.06
N PRO A 185 -8.68 16.09 -11.60
CA PRO A 185 -9.65 16.83 -10.84
C PRO A 185 -10.70 15.83 -10.36
N TYR A 186 -10.87 15.74 -9.06
CA TYR A 186 -11.98 15.01 -8.43
C TYR A 186 -13.28 15.79 -8.59
#